data_691e361437a9a320c38b5d012ff47784
#
_entry.id   691e361437a9a320c38b5d012ff47784
#
_cell.length_a   1.000
_cell.length_b   1.000
_cell.length_c   1.000
_cell.angle_alpha   90.00
_cell.angle_beta   90.00
_cell.angle_gamma   90.00
#
_symmetry.space_group_name_H-M   'P 1'
#
loop_
_entity.id
_entity.type
_entity.pdbx_description
1 polymer ?
#
loop_
_entity_poly.entity_id
_entity_poly.type
_entity_poly.pdbx_seq_one_letter_code
_entity_poly.pdbx_strand_id
1 'polypeptide(L)'
;MHHYGIRNEILSWIADFLSNRTQCVVVRGTSPQSQVESGVPQGSVLGPLLFLVYINDMPLTVESILALFADDSFLYRIIRSLNDTTILQNDLDKLQKWEADWSMEFHPKKCKVLRITNKIKPIVCDYFIHNEKLETVDKAKYLGVTINKKLNWKDHVNTIVSKATNVRLFLQRNLQSCPKESKLECYEIFIRPTVEYASPVWSPHNNATLSNKIEMVQRKACRWIENKWAYHHSPTAMVKHLGLDSLEVRRDISCLKMLFDSVNGFKYIENSLLPKRQRTNNVKYNLIHAKLKVYENSFFPYTIKLWNSLDNKILNIKDRDEFRNALSTK
;
A
#
# COMPACT_ATOMS: atom_id res chain seq x y z
N MET A 1 -21.00 1.32 -19.78
CA MET A 1 -22.14 1.59 -18.87
C MET A 1 -23.23 0.55 -18.99
N HIS A 2 -23.80 0.27 -20.16
CA HIS A 2 -24.81 -0.78 -20.36
C HIS A 2 -24.39 -2.15 -19.82
N HIS A 3 -23.13 -2.53 -20.00
CA HIS A 3 -22.57 -3.80 -19.51
C HIS A 3 -22.60 -3.91 -17.98
N TYR A 4 -22.55 -2.79 -17.27
CA TYR A 4 -22.66 -2.72 -15.81
C TYR A 4 -24.10 -2.56 -15.31
N GLY A 5 -25.10 -2.74 -16.18
CA GLY A 5 -26.52 -2.65 -15.82
C GLY A 5 -27.06 -1.21 -15.69
N ILE A 6 -26.27 -0.19 -16.01
CA ILE A 6 -26.70 1.20 -16.00
C ILE A 6 -27.47 1.51 -17.29
N ARG A 7 -28.76 1.81 -17.16
CA ARG A 7 -29.69 1.95 -18.30
C ARG A 7 -30.62 3.17 -18.11
N ASN A 8 -31.37 3.47 -19.18
CA ASN A 8 -32.46 4.44 -19.19
C ASN A 8 -32.04 5.82 -18.67
N GLU A 9 -32.85 6.44 -17.83
CA GLU A 9 -32.70 7.80 -17.31
C GLU A 9 -31.33 8.04 -16.62
N ILE A 10 -30.83 7.05 -15.87
CA ILE A 10 -29.52 7.15 -15.21
C ILE A 10 -28.40 7.25 -16.25
N LEU A 11 -28.47 6.49 -17.33
CA LEU A 11 -27.48 6.56 -18.40
C LEU A 11 -27.51 7.92 -19.11
N SER A 12 -28.71 8.42 -19.42
CA SER A 12 -28.91 9.74 -20.03
C SER A 12 -28.40 10.85 -19.13
N TRP A 13 -28.69 10.76 -17.84
CA TRP A 13 -28.19 11.72 -16.85
C TRP A 13 -26.66 11.73 -16.72
N ILE A 14 -26.01 10.55 -16.74
CA ILE A 14 -24.55 10.46 -16.72
C ILE A 14 -23.97 11.05 -18.02
N ALA A 15 -24.61 10.80 -19.17
CA ALA A 15 -24.18 11.37 -20.45
C ALA A 15 -24.25 12.90 -20.43
N ASP A 16 -25.33 13.46 -19.92
CA ASP A 16 -25.49 14.91 -19.75
C ASP A 16 -24.44 15.48 -18.77
N PHE A 17 -24.24 14.83 -17.63
CA PHE A 17 -23.22 15.21 -16.63
C PHE A 17 -21.80 15.27 -17.22
N LEU A 18 -21.48 14.47 -18.22
CA LEU A 18 -20.15 14.42 -18.85
C LEU A 18 -20.02 15.30 -20.10
N SER A 19 -21.14 15.72 -20.70
CA SER A 19 -21.18 16.43 -21.97
C SER A 19 -21.15 17.96 -21.80
N ASN A 20 -20.73 18.66 -22.85
CA ASN A 20 -20.81 20.13 -22.96
C ASN A 20 -20.21 20.91 -21.78
N ARG A 21 -19.14 20.36 -21.16
CA ARG A 21 -18.50 20.98 -20.02
C ARG A 21 -17.54 22.09 -20.44
N THR A 22 -17.53 23.17 -19.67
CA THR A 22 -16.55 24.25 -19.81
C THR A 22 -15.85 24.49 -18.47
N GLN A 23 -14.65 25.04 -18.52
CA GLN A 23 -13.89 25.43 -17.34
C GLN A 23 -13.33 26.84 -17.50
N CYS A 24 -13.17 27.53 -16.39
CA CYS A 24 -12.44 28.78 -16.30
C CYS A 24 -11.62 28.83 -15.02
N VAL A 25 -10.57 29.65 -15.01
CA VAL A 25 -9.72 29.88 -13.84
C VAL A 25 -10.09 31.21 -13.21
N VAL A 26 -10.28 31.23 -11.89
CA VAL A 26 -10.63 32.44 -11.13
C VAL A 26 -9.46 32.76 -10.17
N VAL A 27 -8.66 33.80 -10.50
CA VAL A 27 -7.59 34.34 -9.64
C VAL A 27 -7.60 35.87 -9.81
N ARG A 28 -8.16 36.60 -8.87
CA ARG A 28 -8.35 38.08 -8.96
C ARG A 28 -9.02 38.55 -10.25
N GLY A 29 -9.69 37.67 -10.98
CA GLY A 29 -10.36 37.83 -12.25
C GLY A 29 -10.71 36.48 -12.82
N THR A 30 -11.59 36.39 -13.83
CA THR A 30 -12.02 35.14 -14.47
C THR A 30 -11.42 35.03 -15.86
N SER A 31 -10.77 33.92 -16.17
CA SER A 31 -10.29 33.61 -17.54
C SER A 31 -11.47 33.37 -18.49
N PRO A 32 -11.28 33.45 -19.82
CA PRO A 32 -12.25 32.94 -20.77
C PRO A 32 -12.60 31.49 -20.49
N GLN A 33 -13.83 31.08 -20.82
CA GLN A 33 -14.26 29.70 -20.75
C GLN A 33 -13.55 28.85 -21.82
N SER A 34 -13.07 27.70 -21.46
CA SER A 34 -12.47 26.68 -22.35
C SER A 34 -13.30 25.41 -22.30
N GLN A 35 -13.50 24.77 -23.44
CA GLN A 35 -14.18 23.47 -23.52
C GLN A 35 -13.36 22.39 -22.81
N VAL A 36 -14.06 21.45 -22.14
CA VAL A 36 -13.45 20.26 -21.52
C VAL A 36 -13.83 19.06 -22.37
N GLU A 37 -12.88 18.56 -23.15
CA GLU A 37 -13.10 17.50 -24.13
C GLU A 37 -13.02 16.09 -23.53
N SER A 38 -12.32 15.93 -22.39
CA SER A 38 -12.07 14.62 -21.77
C SER A 38 -12.07 14.69 -20.24
N GLY A 39 -12.00 13.50 -19.60
CA GLY A 39 -11.92 13.36 -18.15
C GLY A 39 -13.27 13.52 -17.45
N VAL A 40 -13.24 13.44 -16.13
CA VAL A 40 -14.40 13.53 -15.24
C VAL A 40 -14.30 14.78 -14.34
N PRO A 41 -15.43 15.37 -13.90
CA PRO A 41 -15.41 16.51 -12.99
C PRO A 41 -14.71 16.17 -11.67
N GLN A 42 -13.58 16.84 -11.39
CA GLN A 42 -12.86 16.69 -10.13
C GLN A 42 -13.68 17.28 -8.97
N GLY A 43 -13.65 16.59 -7.81
CA GLY A 43 -14.44 16.99 -6.63
C GLY A 43 -15.90 16.53 -6.65
N SER A 44 -16.35 15.85 -7.70
CA SER A 44 -17.66 15.20 -7.73
C SER A 44 -17.62 13.81 -7.09
N VAL A 45 -18.74 13.32 -6.58
CA VAL A 45 -18.88 11.97 -6.02
C VAL A 45 -18.79 10.91 -7.12
N LEU A 46 -19.29 11.19 -8.31
CA LEU A 46 -19.34 10.27 -9.44
C LEU A 46 -18.01 10.20 -10.21
N GLY A 47 -17.21 11.25 -10.24
CA GLY A 47 -15.97 11.30 -11.01
C GLY A 47 -15.07 10.10 -10.78
N PRO A 48 -14.67 9.78 -9.54
CA PRO A 48 -13.83 8.61 -9.26
C PRO A 48 -14.48 7.29 -9.68
N LEU A 49 -15.78 7.12 -9.49
CA LEU A 49 -16.50 5.91 -9.88
C LEU A 49 -16.53 5.74 -11.40
N LEU A 50 -16.83 6.80 -12.14
CA LEU A 50 -16.85 6.78 -13.60
C LEU A 50 -15.46 6.51 -14.18
N PHE A 51 -14.42 7.06 -13.57
CA PHE A 51 -13.04 6.75 -13.95
C PHE A 51 -12.70 5.27 -13.75
N LEU A 52 -13.07 4.68 -12.61
CA LEU A 52 -12.86 3.23 -12.37
C LEU A 52 -13.60 2.36 -13.38
N VAL A 53 -14.86 2.69 -13.72
CA VAL A 53 -15.61 1.99 -14.78
C VAL A 53 -14.92 2.10 -16.13
N TYR A 54 -14.31 3.26 -16.41
CA TYR A 54 -13.63 3.54 -17.67
C TYR A 54 -12.39 2.70 -17.88
N ILE A 55 -11.55 2.52 -16.84
CA ILE A 55 -10.27 1.78 -16.94
C ILE A 55 -10.41 0.28 -16.60
N ASN A 56 -11.58 -0.20 -16.20
CA ASN A 56 -11.75 -1.53 -15.61
C ASN A 56 -11.50 -2.71 -16.58
N ASP A 57 -11.54 -2.46 -17.88
CA ASP A 57 -11.26 -3.46 -18.92
C ASP A 57 -9.77 -3.56 -19.28
N MET A 58 -8.97 -2.57 -18.92
CA MET A 58 -7.52 -2.55 -19.21
C MET A 58 -6.77 -3.83 -18.77
N PRO A 59 -7.00 -4.42 -17.59
CA PRO A 59 -6.34 -5.66 -17.20
C PRO A 59 -6.69 -6.86 -18.07
N LEU A 60 -7.83 -6.84 -18.77
CA LEU A 60 -8.25 -7.93 -19.64
C LEU A 60 -7.49 -7.96 -20.98
N THR A 61 -6.76 -6.89 -21.31
CA THR A 61 -6.02 -6.79 -22.56
C THR A 61 -4.65 -7.46 -22.51
N VAL A 62 -4.11 -7.72 -21.32
CA VAL A 62 -2.75 -8.21 -21.11
C VAL A 62 -2.70 -9.63 -20.54
N GLU A 63 -1.60 -10.33 -20.80
CA GLU A 63 -1.34 -11.68 -20.24
C GLU A 63 -0.60 -11.62 -18.91
N SER A 64 0.16 -10.57 -18.68
CA SER A 64 0.84 -10.29 -17.41
C SER A 64 -0.17 -9.79 -16.38
N ILE A 65 0.21 -9.79 -15.11
CA ILE A 65 -0.68 -9.30 -14.06
C ILE A 65 -0.62 -7.78 -14.03
N LEU A 66 -1.76 -7.14 -14.26
CA LEU A 66 -1.94 -5.70 -14.17
C LEU A 66 -2.84 -5.36 -12.98
N ALA A 67 -2.28 -4.66 -11.99
CA ALA A 67 -3.02 -4.14 -10.86
C ALA A 67 -3.25 -2.63 -11.03
N LEU A 68 -4.47 -2.17 -10.83
CA LEU A 68 -4.90 -0.78 -10.97
C LEU A 68 -5.26 -0.21 -9.60
N PHE A 69 -4.90 1.04 -9.37
CA PHE A 69 -5.34 1.84 -8.23
C PHE A 69 -5.52 3.29 -8.69
N ALA A 70 -6.75 3.67 -8.99
CA ALA A 70 -7.07 4.92 -9.69
C ALA A 70 -6.21 5.05 -10.97
N ASP A 71 -5.45 6.11 -11.11
CA ASP A 71 -4.52 6.38 -12.22
C ASP A 71 -3.18 5.61 -12.13
N ASP A 72 -2.85 5.07 -10.95
CA ASP A 72 -1.63 4.27 -10.78
C ASP A 72 -1.84 2.84 -11.31
N SER A 73 -0.97 2.38 -12.21
CA SER A 73 -0.96 1.02 -12.74
C SER A 73 0.36 0.30 -12.41
N PHE A 74 0.27 -0.99 -12.14
CA PHE A 74 1.41 -1.85 -11.78
C PHE A 74 1.35 -3.14 -12.58
N LEU A 75 2.14 -3.20 -13.67
CA LEU A 75 2.26 -4.39 -14.52
C LEU A 75 3.45 -5.23 -14.06
N TYR A 76 3.25 -6.53 -13.81
CA TYR A 76 4.35 -7.42 -13.46
C TYR A 76 4.23 -8.82 -14.05
N ARG A 77 5.40 -9.43 -14.31
CA ARG A 77 5.55 -10.79 -14.82
C ARG A 77 6.76 -11.47 -14.20
N ILE A 78 6.65 -12.77 -13.93
CA ILE A 78 7.79 -13.59 -13.50
C ILE A 78 8.61 -13.96 -14.74
N ILE A 79 9.86 -13.50 -14.82
CA ILE A 79 10.77 -13.75 -15.95
C ILE A 79 11.58 -15.04 -15.67
N ARG A 80 11.25 -16.11 -16.40
CA ARG A 80 11.95 -17.40 -16.35
C ARG A 80 12.77 -17.66 -17.60
N SER A 81 12.32 -17.11 -18.74
CA SER A 81 12.88 -17.29 -20.08
C SER A 81 12.88 -15.95 -20.84
N LEU A 82 13.57 -15.90 -21.99
CA LEU A 82 13.48 -14.76 -22.91
C LEU A 82 12.06 -14.56 -23.46
N ASN A 83 11.31 -15.64 -23.63
CA ASN A 83 9.92 -15.54 -24.07
C ASN A 83 9.05 -14.73 -23.11
N ASP A 84 9.30 -14.82 -21.80
CA ASP A 84 8.56 -14.01 -20.81
C ASP A 84 8.85 -12.51 -20.97
N THR A 85 10.05 -12.14 -21.41
CA THR A 85 10.37 -10.73 -21.69
C THR A 85 9.65 -10.24 -22.94
N THR A 86 9.52 -11.08 -23.96
CA THR A 86 8.75 -10.78 -25.17
C THR A 86 7.26 -10.62 -24.86
N ILE A 87 6.70 -11.49 -24.04
CA ILE A 87 5.29 -11.37 -23.61
C ILE A 87 5.06 -10.06 -22.85
N LEU A 88 5.99 -9.68 -21.95
CA LEU A 88 5.85 -8.43 -21.21
C LEU A 88 5.92 -7.20 -22.12
N GLN A 89 6.79 -7.22 -23.17
CA GLN A 89 6.79 -6.15 -24.15
C GLN A 89 5.50 -6.13 -24.98
N ASN A 90 5.02 -7.27 -25.44
CA ASN A 90 3.75 -7.36 -26.16
C ASN A 90 2.57 -6.84 -25.32
N ASP A 91 2.59 -7.05 -24.00
CA ASP A 91 1.59 -6.49 -23.12
C ASP A 91 1.67 -4.97 -23.02
N LEU A 92 2.87 -4.39 -23.02
CA LEU A 92 3.06 -2.92 -23.13
C LEU A 92 2.53 -2.39 -24.46
N ASP A 93 2.73 -3.12 -25.57
CA ASP A 93 2.23 -2.73 -26.89
C ASP A 93 0.70 -2.82 -26.95
N LYS A 94 0.09 -3.82 -26.30
CA LYS A 94 -1.37 -3.93 -26.14
C LYS A 94 -1.95 -2.78 -25.31
N LEU A 95 -1.24 -2.35 -24.27
CA LEU A 95 -1.64 -1.19 -23.46
C LEU A 95 -1.57 0.10 -24.28
N GLN A 96 -0.57 0.30 -25.13
CA GLN A 96 -0.51 1.45 -26.04
C GLN A 96 -1.70 1.44 -27.04
N LYS A 97 -2.11 0.28 -27.52
CA LYS A 97 -3.30 0.18 -28.36
C LYS A 97 -4.56 0.53 -27.59
N TRP A 98 -4.71 0.00 -26.37
CA TRP A 98 -5.82 0.34 -25.48
C TRP A 98 -5.88 1.85 -25.21
N GLU A 99 -4.74 2.48 -24.95
CA GLU A 99 -4.59 3.93 -24.77
C GLU A 99 -5.13 4.73 -25.97
N ALA A 100 -4.78 4.32 -27.19
CA ALA A 100 -5.24 4.96 -28.42
C ALA A 100 -6.77 4.79 -28.60
N ASP A 101 -7.29 3.58 -28.33
CA ASP A 101 -8.73 3.25 -28.46
C ASP A 101 -9.58 4.05 -27.44
N TRP A 102 -9.02 4.35 -26.28
CA TRP A 102 -9.72 5.03 -25.17
C TRP A 102 -9.32 6.49 -24.96
N SER A 103 -8.53 7.09 -25.84
CA SER A 103 -8.07 8.49 -25.73
C SER A 103 -7.44 8.81 -24.36
N MET A 104 -6.65 7.86 -23.85
CA MET A 104 -5.80 8.01 -22.67
C MET A 104 -4.35 8.19 -23.14
N GLU A 105 -3.44 8.59 -22.26
CA GLU A 105 -2.02 8.71 -22.59
C GLU A 105 -1.15 8.27 -21.41
N PHE A 106 -0.33 7.22 -21.63
CA PHE A 106 0.73 6.86 -20.72
C PHE A 106 1.90 7.81 -20.87
N HIS A 107 2.51 8.22 -19.79
CA HIS A 107 3.67 9.11 -19.83
C HIS A 107 4.96 8.31 -19.65
N PRO A 108 5.73 8.00 -20.72
CA PRO A 108 6.89 7.09 -20.67
C PRO A 108 7.95 7.52 -19.63
N LYS A 109 8.18 8.83 -19.48
CA LYS A 109 9.14 9.38 -18.50
C LYS A 109 8.75 9.14 -17.04
N LYS A 110 7.46 8.92 -16.76
CA LYS A 110 6.97 8.54 -15.43
C LYS A 110 6.98 7.03 -15.20
N CYS A 111 6.94 6.24 -16.28
CA CYS A 111 6.98 4.78 -16.22
C CYS A 111 8.40 4.31 -15.86
N LYS A 112 8.51 3.36 -14.95
CA LYS A 112 9.79 2.84 -14.46
C LYS A 112 9.80 1.32 -14.50
N VAL A 113 10.94 0.75 -14.82
CA VAL A 113 11.18 -0.70 -14.80
C VAL A 113 11.94 -1.03 -13.51
N LEU A 114 11.36 -1.84 -12.65
CA LEU A 114 12.02 -2.37 -11.45
C LEU A 114 12.27 -3.88 -11.62
N ARG A 115 13.53 -4.27 -11.74
CA ARG A 115 13.92 -5.69 -11.82
C ARG A 115 14.17 -6.25 -10.43
N ILE A 116 13.24 -7.06 -9.95
CA ILE A 116 13.35 -7.70 -8.63
C ILE A 116 13.99 -9.07 -8.80
N THR A 117 15.25 -9.21 -8.42
CA THR A 117 15.99 -10.48 -8.56
C THR A 117 17.18 -10.59 -7.61
N ASN A 118 17.45 -11.82 -7.16
CA ASN A 118 18.66 -12.17 -6.44
C ASN A 118 19.56 -13.13 -7.28
N LYS A 119 19.21 -13.36 -8.57
CA LYS A 119 20.03 -14.19 -9.47
C LYS A 119 21.35 -13.48 -9.79
N ILE A 120 22.47 -14.23 -9.85
CA ILE A 120 23.77 -13.71 -10.25
C ILE A 120 23.77 -13.30 -11.74
N LYS A 121 23.09 -14.08 -12.57
CA LYS A 121 22.92 -13.82 -14.02
C LYS A 121 21.44 -13.73 -14.33
N PRO A 122 20.78 -12.58 -14.10
CA PRO A 122 19.39 -12.39 -14.46
C PRO A 122 19.22 -12.23 -15.97
N ILE A 123 18.05 -12.57 -16.48
CA ILE A 123 17.65 -12.19 -17.83
C ILE A 123 17.35 -10.69 -17.82
N VAL A 124 18.08 -9.95 -18.66
CA VAL A 124 17.96 -8.49 -18.76
C VAL A 124 17.43 -8.15 -20.13
N CYS A 125 16.35 -7.39 -20.20
CA CYS A 125 15.77 -6.86 -21.42
C CYS A 125 15.35 -5.41 -21.18
N ASP A 126 15.43 -4.57 -22.20
CA ASP A 126 14.89 -3.22 -22.16
C ASP A 126 13.44 -3.25 -22.65
N TYR A 127 12.61 -2.38 -22.08
CA TYR A 127 11.20 -2.25 -22.40
C TYR A 127 10.91 -0.85 -22.92
N PHE A 128 9.92 -0.75 -23.81
CA PHE A 128 9.60 0.47 -24.54
C PHE A 128 8.10 0.78 -24.45
N ILE A 129 7.77 2.07 -24.39
CA ILE A 129 6.42 2.62 -24.61
C ILE A 129 6.61 3.82 -25.56
N HIS A 130 5.80 3.94 -26.61
CA HIS A 130 5.91 4.98 -27.65
C HIS A 130 7.31 5.07 -28.29
N ASN A 131 7.98 3.94 -28.48
CA ASN A 131 9.38 3.86 -28.91
C ASN A 131 10.38 4.53 -27.95
N GLU A 132 9.96 5.00 -26.79
CA GLU A 132 10.84 5.50 -25.74
C GLU A 132 11.21 4.35 -24.80
N LYS A 133 12.53 4.20 -24.55
CA LYS A 133 13.05 3.23 -23.61
C LYS A 133 12.68 3.63 -22.18
N LEU A 134 12.05 2.71 -21.44
CA LEU A 134 11.72 2.92 -20.05
C LEU A 134 12.96 2.90 -19.15
N GLU A 135 13.04 3.84 -18.23
CA GLU A 135 14.14 3.92 -17.27
C GLU A 135 14.11 2.74 -16.30
N THR A 136 15.22 1.99 -16.24
CA THR A 136 15.43 0.95 -15.23
C THR A 136 15.95 1.57 -13.94
N VAL A 137 15.25 1.31 -12.85
CA VAL A 137 15.57 1.87 -11.54
C VAL A 137 15.87 0.78 -10.51
N ASP A 138 16.67 1.10 -9.50
CA ASP A 138 16.97 0.19 -8.39
C ASP A 138 15.88 0.19 -7.31
N LYS A 139 15.05 1.22 -7.30
CA LYS A 139 13.91 1.38 -6.38
C LYS A 139 12.82 2.22 -7.03
N ALA A 140 11.57 1.88 -6.73
CA ALA A 140 10.39 2.62 -7.15
C ALA A 140 9.44 2.81 -5.97
N LYS A 141 8.64 3.88 -6.01
CA LYS A 141 7.58 4.11 -5.02
C LYS A 141 6.25 3.73 -5.67
N TYR A 142 5.50 2.85 -5.01
CA TYR A 142 4.15 2.46 -5.41
C TYR A 142 3.21 2.55 -4.21
N LEU A 143 2.11 3.25 -4.35
CA LEU A 143 1.10 3.49 -3.30
C LEU A 143 1.73 3.85 -1.93
N GLY A 144 2.69 4.77 -1.95
CA GLY A 144 3.36 5.24 -0.73
C GLY A 144 4.48 4.35 -0.19
N VAL A 145 4.64 3.10 -0.69
CA VAL A 145 5.67 2.15 -0.27
C VAL A 145 6.85 2.18 -1.26
N THR A 146 8.07 2.29 -0.75
CA THR A 146 9.29 2.21 -1.57
C THR A 146 9.73 0.75 -1.66
N ILE A 147 9.69 0.21 -2.89
CA ILE A 147 10.11 -1.15 -3.22
C ILE A 147 11.48 -1.06 -3.89
N ASN A 148 12.43 -1.91 -3.52
CA ASN A 148 13.74 -1.98 -4.16
C ASN A 148 14.00 -3.36 -4.78
N LYS A 149 14.99 -3.43 -5.67
CA LYS A 149 15.33 -4.64 -6.45
C LYS A 149 15.64 -5.90 -5.63
N LYS A 150 15.97 -5.75 -4.34
CA LYS A 150 16.27 -6.87 -3.42
C LYS A 150 15.13 -7.20 -2.46
N LEU A 151 14.02 -6.46 -2.53
CA LEU A 151 12.90 -6.54 -1.59
C LEU A 151 13.34 -6.43 -0.12
N ASN A 152 14.39 -5.66 0.17
CA ASN A 152 14.71 -5.26 1.52
C ASN A 152 14.07 -3.89 1.82
N TRP A 153 13.66 -3.71 3.04
CA TRP A 153 12.85 -2.54 3.42
C TRP A 153 13.66 -1.36 3.96
N LYS A 154 15.01 -1.39 3.82
CA LYS A 154 15.91 -0.36 4.36
C LYS A 154 15.58 1.05 3.86
N ASP A 155 15.37 1.20 2.54
CA ASP A 155 15.06 2.49 1.94
C ASP A 155 13.71 3.01 2.42
N HIS A 156 12.68 2.15 2.43
CA HIS A 156 11.35 2.50 2.91
C HIS A 156 11.36 2.90 4.39
N VAL A 157 11.94 2.06 5.25
CA VAL A 157 12.03 2.34 6.70
C VAL A 157 12.78 3.64 6.96
N ASN A 158 13.90 3.90 6.28
CA ASN A 158 14.61 5.17 6.44
C ASN A 158 13.73 6.38 6.04
N THR A 159 12.98 6.25 4.96
CA THR A 159 12.07 7.32 4.48
C THR A 159 10.96 7.61 5.49
N ILE A 160 10.25 6.58 5.98
CA ILE A 160 9.15 6.79 6.93
C ILE A 160 9.64 7.27 8.30
N VAL A 161 10.78 6.78 8.78
CA VAL A 161 11.42 7.23 10.03
C VAL A 161 11.83 8.70 9.93
N SER A 162 12.42 9.12 8.80
CA SER A 162 12.75 10.54 8.57
C SER A 162 11.51 11.41 8.54
N LYS A 163 10.46 10.99 7.81
CA LYS A 163 9.18 11.71 7.76
C LYS A 163 8.54 11.85 9.14
N ALA A 164 8.43 10.75 9.88
CA ALA A 164 7.88 10.75 11.24
C ALA A 164 8.71 11.60 12.21
N THR A 165 10.03 11.60 12.07
CA THR A 165 10.93 12.44 12.87
C THR A 165 10.71 13.92 12.58
N ASN A 166 10.56 14.31 11.32
CA ASN A 166 10.29 15.70 10.93
C ASN A 166 8.95 16.19 11.50
N VAL A 167 7.89 15.36 11.39
CA VAL A 167 6.58 15.66 12.00
C VAL A 167 6.72 15.82 13.52
N ARG A 168 7.42 14.89 14.19
CA ARG A 168 7.65 15.00 15.65
C ARG A 168 8.37 16.28 16.03
N LEU A 169 9.42 16.65 15.30
CA LEU A 169 10.18 17.88 15.59
C LEU A 169 9.32 19.14 15.35
N PHE A 170 8.48 19.13 14.32
CA PHE A 170 7.51 20.20 14.08
C PHE A 170 6.53 20.33 15.25
N LEU A 171 5.90 19.24 15.64
CA LEU A 171 4.95 19.23 16.77
C LEU A 171 5.64 19.62 18.08
N GLN A 172 6.86 19.14 18.33
CA GLN A 172 7.62 19.45 19.53
C GLN A 172 7.89 20.95 19.66
N ARG A 173 8.19 21.65 18.56
CA ARG A 173 8.41 23.13 18.59
C ARG A 173 7.12 23.90 18.86
N ASN A 174 6.00 23.45 18.29
CA ASN A 174 4.75 24.20 18.36
C ASN A 174 3.89 23.87 19.60
N LEU A 175 4.09 22.71 20.22
CA LEU A 175 3.27 22.21 21.32
C LEU A 175 4.03 22.10 22.64
N GLN A 176 5.01 22.97 22.88
CA GLN A 176 5.84 22.91 24.10
C GLN A 176 5.02 23.03 25.37
N SER A 177 4.09 24.00 25.41
CA SER A 177 3.24 24.32 26.56
C SER A 177 1.95 23.50 26.63
N CYS A 178 1.70 22.61 25.67
CA CYS A 178 0.48 21.80 25.66
C CYS A 178 0.53 20.71 26.73
N PRO A 179 -0.66 20.29 27.25
CA PRO A 179 -0.79 19.16 28.15
C PRO A 179 -0.26 17.86 27.54
N LYS A 180 0.07 16.90 28.40
CA LYS A 180 0.56 15.58 28.02
C LYS A 180 -0.45 14.83 27.12
N GLU A 181 -1.72 14.90 27.45
CA GLU A 181 -2.82 14.27 26.76
C GLU A 181 -2.89 14.75 25.29
N SER A 182 -2.86 16.05 25.06
CA SER A 182 -2.85 16.63 23.70
C SER A 182 -1.60 16.24 22.90
N LYS A 183 -0.44 16.14 23.55
CA LYS A 183 0.80 15.67 22.89
C LYS A 183 0.66 14.18 22.51
N LEU A 184 0.04 13.35 23.36
CA LEU A 184 -0.21 11.95 23.08
C LEU A 184 -1.16 11.78 21.89
N GLU A 185 -2.26 12.51 21.87
CA GLU A 185 -3.19 12.52 20.73
C GLU A 185 -2.49 12.95 19.44
N CYS A 186 -1.68 14.00 19.48
CA CYS A 186 -0.90 14.42 18.31
C CYS A 186 0.09 13.34 17.84
N TYR A 187 0.71 12.59 18.74
CA TYR A 187 1.53 11.44 18.38
C TYR A 187 0.70 10.38 17.66
N GLU A 188 -0.46 10.04 18.20
CA GLU A 188 -1.33 9.01 17.67
C GLU A 188 -1.92 9.36 16.31
N ILE A 189 -2.25 10.64 16.08
CA ILE A 189 -2.88 11.11 14.85
C ILE A 189 -1.85 11.41 13.74
N PHE A 190 -0.71 12.03 14.06
CA PHE A 190 0.20 12.56 13.04
C PHE A 190 1.52 11.78 12.88
N ILE A 191 2.04 11.18 13.96
CA ILE A 191 3.35 10.52 13.93
C ILE A 191 3.18 9.01 13.70
N ARG A 192 2.38 8.34 14.54
CA ARG A 192 2.20 6.89 14.52
C ARG A 192 1.70 6.36 13.17
N PRO A 193 0.70 6.96 12.50
CA PRO A 193 0.23 6.46 11.22
C PRO A 193 1.30 6.46 10.13
N THR A 194 2.26 7.39 10.19
CA THR A 194 3.39 7.45 9.23
C THR A 194 4.27 6.20 9.27
N VAL A 195 4.43 5.57 10.43
CA VAL A 195 5.27 4.37 10.63
C VAL A 195 4.45 3.07 10.70
N GLU A 196 3.13 3.15 10.54
CA GLU A 196 2.23 1.99 10.51
C GLU A 196 1.56 1.77 9.14
N TYR A 197 1.50 2.81 8.29
CA TYR A 197 0.86 2.74 6.99
C TYR A 197 1.40 1.57 6.16
N ALA A 198 0.49 0.72 5.65
CA ALA A 198 0.79 -0.46 4.84
C ALA A 198 1.80 -1.44 5.47
N SER A 199 1.93 -1.47 6.81
CA SER A 199 2.91 -2.29 7.52
C SER A 199 2.88 -3.79 7.19
N PRO A 200 1.75 -4.44 6.87
CA PRO A 200 1.74 -5.83 6.41
C PRO A 200 2.58 -6.09 5.16
N VAL A 201 2.83 -5.09 4.33
CA VAL A 201 3.63 -5.22 3.11
C VAL A 201 5.13 -5.18 3.40
N TRP A 202 5.56 -4.29 4.30
CA TRP A 202 6.97 -3.91 4.43
C TRP A 202 7.56 -4.17 5.83
N SER A 203 6.81 -4.69 6.79
CA SER A 203 7.33 -4.91 8.14
C SER A 203 8.67 -5.66 8.10
N PRO A 204 9.75 -5.14 8.74
CA PRO A 204 11.08 -5.70 8.63
C PRO A 204 11.25 -6.88 9.59
N HIS A 205 10.46 -7.94 9.40
CA HIS A 205 10.54 -9.17 10.19
C HIS A 205 11.97 -9.73 10.15
N ASN A 206 12.48 -10.16 11.28
CA ASN A 206 13.85 -10.66 11.48
C ASN A 206 14.98 -9.65 11.16
N ASN A 207 14.68 -8.35 11.13
CA ASN A 207 15.71 -7.31 11.03
C ASN A 207 15.64 -6.37 12.24
N ALA A 208 16.29 -6.75 13.33
CA ALA A 208 16.30 -6.00 14.58
C ALA A 208 16.80 -4.56 14.42
N THR A 209 17.75 -4.31 13.52
CA THR A 209 18.24 -2.94 13.26
C THR A 209 17.15 -2.04 12.69
N LEU A 210 16.39 -2.52 11.71
CA LEU A 210 15.30 -1.74 11.13
C LEU A 210 14.12 -1.63 12.08
N SER A 211 13.74 -2.70 12.78
CA SER A 211 12.69 -2.68 13.81
C SER A 211 13.03 -1.66 14.91
N ASN A 212 14.25 -1.69 15.43
CA ASN A 212 14.71 -0.71 16.43
C ASN A 212 14.69 0.74 15.93
N LYS A 213 14.99 0.99 14.64
CA LYS A 213 14.87 2.34 14.07
C LYS A 213 13.44 2.85 14.14
N ILE A 214 12.46 2.00 13.87
CA ILE A 214 11.04 2.35 13.93
C ILE A 214 10.63 2.58 15.39
N GLU A 215 11.00 1.68 16.31
CA GLU A 215 10.72 1.82 17.74
C GLU A 215 11.33 3.11 18.32
N MET A 216 12.49 3.55 17.83
CA MET A 216 13.11 4.80 18.27
C MET A 216 12.27 6.04 17.96
N VAL A 217 11.42 6.01 16.94
CA VAL A 217 10.45 7.11 16.68
C VAL A 217 9.50 7.24 17.85
N GLN A 218 8.87 6.13 18.27
CA GLN A 218 7.94 6.10 19.40
C GLN A 218 8.65 6.47 20.71
N ARG A 219 9.82 5.90 21.00
CA ARG A 219 10.58 6.18 22.21
C ARG A 219 10.94 7.68 22.34
N LYS A 220 11.33 8.32 21.22
CA LYS A 220 11.60 9.77 21.20
C LYS A 220 10.32 10.59 21.35
N ALA A 221 9.19 10.14 20.80
CA ALA A 221 7.90 10.78 21.01
C ALA A 221 7.46 10.69 22.48
N CYS A 222 7.60 9.53 23.12
CA CYS A 222 7.27 9.34 24.54
C CYS A 222 8.11 10.26 25.44
N ARG A 223 9.40 10.44 25.15
CA ARG A 223 10.26 11.41 25.89
C ARG A 223 9.75 12.85 25.76
N TRP A 224 9.29 13.23 24.56
CA TRP A 224 8.68 14.54 24.32
C TRP A 224 7.36 14.71 25.06
N ILE A 225 6.48 13.70 25.01
CA ILE A 225 5.18 13.70 25.69
C ILE A 225 5.36 13.83 27.21
N GLU A 226 6.26 13.03 27.80
CA GLU A 226 6.54 13.01 29.22
C GLU A 226 7.46 14.17 29.68
N ASN A 227 8.03 14.93 28.76
CA ASN A 227 9.06 15.94 29.01
C ASN A 227 10.27 15.40 29.82
N LYS A 228 10.66 14.14 29.60
CA LYS A 228 11.71 13.40 30.32
C LYS A 228 12.85 13.02 29.39
N TRP A 229 13.91 13.82 29.36
CA TRP A 229 15.04 13.66 28.45
C TRP A 229 16.28 13.04 29.12
N ALA A 230 16.35 13.02 30.44
CA ALA A 230 17.50 12.51 31.17
C ALA A 230 17.75 11.02 30.87
N TYR A 231 19.04 10.64 30.86
CA TYR A 231 19.47 9.29 30.45
C TYR A 231 18.91 8.16 31.34
N HIS A 232 18.71 8.42 32.63
CA HIS A 232 18.16 7.43 33.58
C HIS A 232 16.68 7.10 33.37
N HIS A 233 15.96 7.85 32.55
CA HIS A 233 14.56 7.54 32.23
C HIS A 233 14.47 6.50 31.14
N SER A 234 13.92 5.33 31.43
CA SER A 234 13.71 4.25 30.48
C SER A 234 12.62 4.60 29.45
N PRO A 235 12.94 4.71 28.16
CA PRO A 235 11.90 4.95 27.14
C PRO A 235 10.87 3.82 27.03
N THR A 236 11.27 2.59 27.31
CA THR A 236 10.36 1.43 27.29
C THR A 236 9.34 1.52 28.44
N ALA A 237 9.78 1.96 29.64
CA ALA A 237 8.87 2.22 30.75
C ALA A 237 7.88 3.35 30.44
N MET A 238 8.33 4.40 29.71
CA MET A 238 7.44 5.49 29.27
C MET A 238 6.37 5.01 28.28
N VAL A 239 6.73 4.17 27.32
CA VAL A 239 5.79 3.56 26.37
C VAL A 239 4.68 2.84 27.13
N LYS A 240 5.05 2.00 28.12
CA LYS A 240 4.09 1.28 28.96
C LYS A 240 3.26 2.21 29.83
N HIS A 241 3.87 3.24 30.43
CA HIS A 241 3.17 4.22 31.27
C HIS A 241 2.13 5.04 30.48
N LEU A 242 2.40 5.29 29.19
CA LEU A 242 1.46 5.95 28.29
C LEU A 242 0.38 5.02 27.73
N GLY A 243 0.34 3.75 28.15
CA GLY A 243 -0.63 2.76 27.65
C GLY A 243 -0.41 2.39 26.17
N LEU A 244 0.80 2.60 25.65
CA LEU A 244 1.10 2.30 24.26
C LEU A 244 1.71 0.91 24.11
N ASP A 245 1.29 0.18 23.07
CA ASP A 245 1.97 -1.02 22.62
C ASP A 245 3.24 -0.66 21.85
N SER A 246 4.19 -1.62 21.75
CA SER A 246 5.31 -1.46 20.82
C SER A 246 4.82 -1.40 19.38
N LEU A 247 5.52 -0.65 18.54
CA LEU A 247 5.16 -0.59 17.11
C LEU A 247 5.32 -1.96 16.42
N GLU A 248 6.16 -2.84 16.93
CA GLU A 248 6.31 -4.22 16.45
C GLU A 248 5.04 -5.03 16.68
N VAL A 249 4.52 -5.06 17.92
CA VAL A 249 3.24 -5.72 18.26
C VAL A 249 2.10 -5.17 17.41
N ARG A 250 2.02 -3.86 17.22
CA ARG A 250 0.99 -3.22 16.40
C ARG A 250 1.09 -3.62 14.92
N ARG A 251 2.30 -3.77 14.38
CA ARG A 251 2.49 -4.28 13.01
C ARG A 251 2.07 -5.75 12.89
N ASP A 252 2.36 -6.57 13.89
CA ASP A 252 1.91 -7.97 13.94
C ASP A 252 0.40 -8.07 14.00
N ILE A 253 -0.25 -7.25 14.83
CA ILE A 253 -1.72 -7.13 14.88
C ILE A 253 -2.28 -6.70 13.52
N SER A 254 -1.62 -5.76 12.83
CA SER A 254 -2.04 -5.34 11.49
C SER A 254 -1.96 -6.47 10.47
N CYS A 255 -0.91 -7.31 10.53
CA CYS A 255 -0.77 -8.50 9.70
C CYS A 255 -1.90 -9.50 9.98
N LEU A 256 -2.19 -9.78 11.26
CA LEU A 256 -3.27 -10.70 11.66
C LEU A 256 -4.65 -10.19 11.21
N LYS A 257 -4.94 -8.90 11.37
CA LYS A 257 -6.18 -8.27 10.88
C LYS A 257 -6.31 -8.40 9.37
N MET A 258 -5.23 -8.15 8.63
CA MET A 258 -5.23 -8.29 7.17
C MET A 258 -5.44 -9.74 6.73
N LEU A 259 -4.82 -10.72 7.40
CA LEU A 259 -5.04 -12.15 7.10
C LEU A 259 -6.49 -12.53 7.37
N PHE A 260 -7.05 -12.13 8.52
CA PHE A 260 -8.45 -12.37 8.85
C PHE A 260 -9.40 -11.79 7.79
N ASP A 261 -9.21 -10.53 7.42
CA ASP A 261 -10.01 -9.85 6.40
C ASP A 261 -9.94 -10.59 5.04
N SER A 262 -8.76 -11.10 4.68
CA SER A 262 -8.53 -11.79 3.40
C SER A 262 -9.19 -13.16 3.36
N VAL A 263 -9.07 -13.96 4.42
CA VAL A 263 -9.60 -15.35 4.44
C VAL A 263 -11.09 -15.42 4.71
N ASN A 264 -11.70 -14.36 5.23
CA ASN A 264 -13.14 -14.25 5.45
C ASN A 264 -13.86 -13.42 4.37
N GLY A 265 -13.18 -13.05 3.29
CA GLY A 265 -13.79 -12.37 2.14
C GLY A 265 -14.08 -10.88 2.34
N PHE A 266 -13.62 -10.27 3.45
CA PHE A 266 -13.73 -8.81 3.66
C PHE A 266 -12.76 -8.01 2.78
N LYS A 267 -11.72 -8.69 2.26
CA LYS A 267 -10.80 -8.16 1.25
C LYS A 267 -10.61 -9.19 0.16
N TYR A 268 -10.69 -8.73 -1.08
CA TYR A 268 -10.44 -9.59 -2.22
C TYR A 268 -8.94 -9.93 -2.30
N ILE A 269 -8.64 -11.22 -2.28
CA ILE A 269 -7.36 -11.79 -2.67
C ILE A 269 -7.66 -13.00 -3.54
N GLU A 270 -6.89 -13.18 -4.60
CA GLU A 270 -7.03 -14.35 -5.47
C GLU A 270 -6.92 -15.65 -4.67
N ASN A 271 -7.87 -16.55 -4.86
CA ASN A 271 -7.98 -17.80 -4.08
C ASN A 271 -6.71 -18.65 -4.12
N SER A 272 -5.96 -18.59 -5.23
CA SER A 272 -4.67 -19.29 -5.38
C SER A 272 -3.61 -18.83 -4.40
N LEU A 273 -3.71 -17.59 -3.90
CA LEU A 273 -2.77 -16.99 -2.94
C LEU A 273 -3.19 -17.21 -1.48
N LEU A 274 -4.44 -17.60 -1.23
CA LEU A 274 -4.93 -17.83 0.13
C LEU A 274 -4.27 -19.06 0.77
N PRO A 275 -3.93 -19.02 2.07
CA PRO A 275 -3.31 -20.13 2.74
C PRO A 275 -4.30 -21.30 2.93
N LYS A 276 -3.80 -22.53 2.77
CA LYS A 276 -4.58 -23.75 2.97
C LYS A 276 -4.68 -24.10 4.45
N ARG A 277 -5.90 -24.43 4.91
CA ARG A 277 -6.14 -24.89 6.29
C ARG A 277 -5.50 -26.26 6.55
N GLN A 278 -5.13 -26.50 7.83
CA GLN A 278 -4.63 -27.81 8.26
C GLN A 278 -5.77 -28.84 8.27
N ARG A 279 -5.44 -30.09 7.91
CA ARG A 279 -6.43 -31.19 7.94
C ARG A 279 -6.84 -31.58 9.38
N THR A 280 -5.89 -31.51 10.30
CA THR A 280 -6.07 -31.90 11.71
C THR A 280 -6.64 -30.76 12.58
N ASN A 281 -6.49 -29.52 12.15
CA ASN A 281 -6.99 -28.34 12.85
C ASN A 281 -7.47 -27.30 11.81
N ASN A 282 -8.78 -27.23 11.60
CA ASN A 282 -9.41 -26.40 10.60
C ASN A 282 -9.37 -24.87 10.89
N VAL A 283 -8.93 -24.46 12.06
CA VAL A 283 -8.74 -23.03 12.39
C VAL A 283 -7.30 -22.55 12.16
N LYS A 284 -6.35 -23.47 11.99
CA LYS A 284 -4.94 -23.18 11.69
C LYS A 284 -4.61 -23.41 10.22
N TYR A 285 -3.52 -22.79 9.77
CA TYR A 285 -3.06 -22.88 8.39
C TYR A 285 -1.78 -23.73 8.28
N ASN A 286 -1.61 -24.37 7.12
CA ASN A 286 -0.34 -25.06 6.80
C ASN A 286 0.79 -24.05 6.75
N LEU A 287 1.93 -24.39 7.35
CA LEU A 287 3.12 -23.55 7.26
C LEU A 287 3.64 -23.53 5.83
N ILE A 288 4.03 -22.35 5.36
CA ILE A 288 4.67 -22.19 4.07
C ILE A 288 6.19 -22.30 4.26
N HIS A 289 6.78 -23.36 3.69
CA HIS A 289 8.22 -23.54 3.70
C HIS A 289 8.87 -22.69 2.60
N ALA A 290 9.76 -21.80 3.00
CA ALA A 290 10.43 -20.88 2.11
C ALA A 290 11.93 -21.19 2.04
N LYS A 291 12.48 -21.33 0.82
CA LYS A 291 13.93 -21.50 0.61
C LYS A 291 14.71 -20.18 0.80
N LEU A 292 14.05 -19.05 0.58
CA LEU A 292 14.66 -17.72 0.67
C LEU A 292 14.13 -16.96 1.89
N LYS A 293 15.02 -16.39 2.69
CA LYS A 293 14.66 -15.59 3.87
C LYS A 293 13.75 -14.41 3.53
N VAL A 294 13.89 -13.80 2.35
CA VAL A 294 13.02 -12.72 1.88
C VAL A 294 11.58 -13.20 1.77
N TYR A 295 11.35 -14.40 1.22
CA TYR A 295 10.01 -14.98 1.11
C TYR A 295 9.48 -15.47 2.47
N GLU A 296 10.34 -16.08 3.29
CA GLU A 296 9.99 -16.52 4.64
C GLU A 296 9.43 -15.36 5.51
N ASN A 297 9.99 -14.16 5.34
CA ASN A 297 9.60 -12.96 6.07
C ASN A 297 8.54 -12.11 5.33
N SER A 298 8.01 -12.61 4.21
CA SER A 298 6.90 -11.96 3.53
C SER A 298 5.57 -12.21 4.26
N PHE A 299 4.54 -11.48 3.87
CA PHE A 299 3.27 -11.43 4.57
C PHE A 299 2.67 -12.80 4.94
N PHE A 300 2.44 -13.69 3.98
CA PHE A 300 1.79 -14.98 4.27
C PHE A 300 2.64 -15.91 5.15
N PRO A 301 3.89 -16.26 4.80
CA PRO A 301 4.68 -17.17 5.63
C PRO A 301 4.87 -16.66 7.06
N TYR A 302 5.08 -15.36 7.24
CA TYR A 302 5.24 -14.76 8.56
C TYR A 302 3.93 -14.74 9.34
N THR A 303 2.87 -14.21 8.73
CA THR A 303 1.57 -14.05 9.41
C THR A 303 0.92 -15.37 9.77
N ILE A 304 1.12 -16.43 8.96
CA ILE A 304 0.64 -17.77 9.29
C ILE A 304 1.31 -18.31 10.57
N LYS A 305 2.60 -18.04 10.79
CA LYS A 305 3.28 -18.40 12.04
C LYS A 305 2.64 -17.70 13.23
N LEU A 306 2.40 -16.38 13.11
CA LEU A 306 1.71 -15.58 14.13
C LEU A 306 0.29 -16.10 14.37
N TRP A 307 -0.48 -16.34 13.32
CA TRP A 307 -1.83 -16.86 13.38
C TRP A 307 -1.88 -18.18 14.14
N ASN A 308 -1.03 -19.13 13.79
CA ASN A 308 -1.00 -20.46 14.40
C ASN A 308 -0.55 -20.44 15.88
N SER A 309 0.07 -19.35 16.34
CA SER A 309 0.44 -19.15 17.75
C SER A 309 -0.69 -18.56 18.61
N LEU A 310 -1.79 -18.09 18.01
CA LEU A 310 -2.92 -17.56 18.74
C LEU A 310 -3.71 -18.67 19.45
N ASP A 311 -4.38 -18.29 20.54
CA ASP A 311 -5.32 -19.17 21.25
C ASP A 311 -6.47 -19.58 20.30
N ASN A 312 -6.91 -20.83 20.40
CA ASN A 312 -8.03 -21.34 19.62
C ASN A 312 -9.33 -20.56 19.86
N LYS A 313 -9.50 -19.94 21.03
CA LYS A 313 -10.64 -19.07 21.31
C LYS A 313 -10.67 -17.89 20.36
N ILE A 314 -9.53 -17.23 20.12
CA ILE A 314 -9.39 -16.11 19.18
C ILE A 314 -9.55 -16.58 17.73
N LEU A 315 -8.97 -17.75 17.39
CA LEU A 315 -9.03 -18.31 16.04
C LEU A 315 -10.45 -18.71 15.59
N ASN A 316 -11.36 -18.97 16.53
CA ASN A 316 -12.76 -19.31 16.25
C ASN A 316 -13.68 -18.11 16.08
N ILE A 317 -13.22 -16.90 16.38
CA ILE A 317 -13.99 -15.67 16.18
C ILE A 317 -14.22 -15.46 14.69
N LYS A 318 -15.46 -15.27 14.28
CA LYS A 318 -15.86 -14.98 12.89
C LYS A 318 -16.22 -13.51 12.68
N ASP A 319 -16.66 -12.86 13.73
CA ASP A 319 -16.96 -11.44 13.67
C ASP A 319 -15.69 -10.61 13.59
N ARG A 320 -15.73 -9.61 12.71
CA ARG A 320 -14.55 -8.79 12.37
C ARG A 320 -14.13 -7.89 13.52
N ASP A 321 -15.09 -7.27 14.18
CA ASP A 321 -14.81 -6.29 15.23
C ASP A 321 -14.47 -7.00 16.53
N GLU A 322 -15.13 -8.12 16.84
CA GLU A 322 -14.77 -8.99 17.95
C GLU A 322 -13.33 -9.52 17.83
N PHE A 323 -12.94 -9.99 16.63
CA PHE A 323 -11.56 -10.44 16.39
C PHE A 323 -10.54 -9.30 16.60
N ARG A 324 -10.83 -8.11 16.07
CA ARG A 324 -9.96 -6.93 16.24
C ARG A 324 -9.80 -6.53 17.70
N ASN A 325 -10.90 -6.57 18.46
CA ASN A 325 -10.90 -6.25 19.89
C ASN A 325 -10.10 -7.29 20.68
N ALA A 326 -10.29 -8.59 20.39
CA ALA A 326 -9.55 -9.68 21.04
C ALA A 326 -8.02 -9.61 20.83
N LEU A 327 -7.55 -9.03 19.72
CA LEU A 327 -6.12 -8.78 19.49
C LEU A 327 -5.58 -7.56 20.23
N SER A 328 -6.42 -6.60 20.57
CA SER A 328 -6.03 -5.33 21.22
C SER A 328 -5.99 -5.41 22.74
N THR A 329 -6.54 -6.47 23.34
CA THR A 329 -6.61 -6.71 24.79
C THR A 329 -5.43 -7.53 25.35
N LYS A 330 -4.41 -7.81 24.53
CA LYS A 330 -3.15 -8.43 24.94
C LYS A 330 -2.07 -7.36 25.09
#